data_a5b5f1fc81903053db82433a192b1873
#
_entry.id   a5b5f1fc81903053db82433a192b1873
#
_cell.length_a   1.000
_cell.length_b   1.000
_cell.length_c   1.000
_cell.angle_alpha   90.00
_cell.angle_beta   90.00
_cell.angle_gamma   90.00
#
_symmetry.space_group_name_H-M   'P 1'
#
loop_
_entity.id
_entity.type
_entity.pdbx_description
1 polymer ?
#
loop_
_entity_poly.entity_id
_entity_poly.type
_entity_poly.pdbx_seq_one_letter_code
_entity_poly.pdbx_strand_id
1 'polypeptide(L)'
;AKLEGIGTGNGRVELSLQGLDLVDGTPVLDVKPYVAYSDSIPGARSGFASSAPEKRLEVHFSPRALEQIGQRPDSENLQALITGVLEIDPRPAYRSGDERDRIYGIRLYDFDLRWRVEGERVEVIELA
;
A
#
# COMPACT_ATOMS: atom_id res chain seq x y z
N ALA A 1 -0.77 -14.19 -4.32
CA ALA A 1 0.67 -13.91 -4.18
C ALA A 1 1.43 -14.35 -5.44
N LYS A 2 2.51 -13.66 -5.74
CA LYS A 2 3.41 -13.99 -6.85
C LYS A 2 4.70 -14.58 -6.30
N LEU A 3 5.13 -15.74 -6.82
CA LEU A 3 6.43 -16.33 -6.48
C LEU A 3 7.55 -15.53 -7.17
N GLU A 4 8.48 -14.99 -6.38
CA GLU A 4 9.64 -14.25 -6.88
C GLU A 4 10.94 -15.05 -6.82
N GLY A 5 11.03 -15.98 -5.88
CA GLY A 5 12.24 -16.81 -5.73
C GLY A 5 12.05 -18.00 -4.82
N ILE A 6 12.95 -18.97 -4.99
CA ILE A 6 13.04 -20.15 -4.14
C ILE A 6 14.49 -20.26 -3.66
N GLY A 7 14.67 -20.14 -2.35
CA GLY A 7 15.96 -20.35 -1.67
C GLY A 7 16.04 -21.74 -1.06
N THR A 8 17.23 -22.33 -1.05
CA THR A 8 17.49 -23.58 -0.35
C THR A 8 18.76 -23.43 0.49
N GLY A 9 18.69 -23.74 1.77
CA GLY A 9 19.82 -23.66 2.68
C GLY A 9 19.53 -24.37 4.01
N ASN A 10 20.56 -24.97 4.61
CA ASN A 10 20.45 -25.62 5.92
C ASN A 10 19.31 -26.66 6.05
N GLY A 11 18.97 -27.34 4.96
CA GLY A 11 17.85 -28.29 4.93
C GLY A 11 16.45 -27.64 4.95
N ARG A 12 16.37 -26.34 4.72
CA ARG A 12 15.10 -25.59 4.61
C ARG A 12 14.91 -25.09 3.19
N VAL A 13 13.64 -24.95 2.81
CA VAL A 13 13.21 -24.29 1.58
C VAL A 13 12.52 -23.00 1.95
N GLU A 14 12.92 -21.90 1.34
CA GLU A 14 12.32 -20.59 1.51
C GLU A 14 11.67 -20.16 0.20
N LEU A 15 10.43 -19.67 0.27
CA LEU A 15 9.71 -19.11 -0.86
C LEU A 15 9.60 -17.60 -0.67
N SER A 16 10.18 -16.83 -1.58
CA SER A 16 9.99 -15.38 -1.63
C SER A 16 8.73 -15.09 -2.43
N LEU A 17 7.75 -14.47 -1.77
CA LEU A 17 6.43 -14.22 -2.33
C LEU A 17 6.07 -12.73 -2.23
N GLN A 18 5.54 -12.16 -3.30
CA GLN A 18 5.03 -10.81 -3.35
C GLN A 18 3.50 -10.79 -3.22
N GLY A 19 2.95 -9.81 -2.50
CA GLY A 19 1.51 -9.62 -2.35
C GLY A 19 0.86 -10.64 -1.41
N LEU A 20 1.57 -11.04 -0.35
CA LEU A 20 1.00 -11.79 0.76
C LEU A 20 0.26 -10.85 1.72
N ASP A 21 -0.92 -11.28 2.14
CA ASP A 21 -1.71 -10.67 3.20
C ASP A 21 -1.70 -11.57 4.44
N LEU A 22 -0.53 -11.76 5.00
CA LEU A 22 -0.28 -12.59 6.18
C LEU A 22 0.46 -11.77 7.25
N VAL A 23 0.07 -11.96 8.49
CA VAL A 23 0.80 -11.44 9.65
C VAL A 23 2.06 -12.27 9.84
N ASP A 24 3.16 -11.61 10.26
CA ASP A 24 4.41 -12.29 10.59
C ASP A 24 4.20 -13.42 11.60
N GLY A 25 4.88 -14.55 11.37
CA GLY A 25 4.73 -15.76 12.19
C GLY A 25 3.47 -16.59 11.89
N THR A 26 2.63 -16.21 10.93
CA THR A 26 1.47 -17.04 10.54
C THR A 26 1.94 -18.39 9.98
N PRO A 27 1.54 -19.53 10.57
CA PRO A 27 1.92 -20.83 10.06
C PRO A 27 1.25 -21.11 8.71
N VAL A 28 2.06 -21.48 7.71
CA VAL A 28 1.60 -21.89 6.40
C VAL A 28 1.53 -23.42 6.38
N LEU A 29 0.32 -23.96 6.18
CA LEU A 29 0.09 -25.40 6.17
C LEU A 29 0.28 -26.01 4.79
N ASP A 30 -0.01 -25.26 3.74
CA ASP A 30 0.05 -25.73 2.36
C ASP A 30 0.27 -24.57 1.38
N VAL A 31 0.84 -24.88 0.21
CA VAL A 31 1.04 -23.94 -0.89
C VAL A 31 0.44 -24.54 -2.16
N LYS A 32 -0.62 -23.94 -2.65
CA LYS A 32 -1.28 -24.37 -3.89
C LYS A 32 -0.83 -23.49 -5.06
N PRO A 33 -0.36 -24.08 -6.19
CA PRO A 33 -0.10 -23.28 -7.38
C PRO A 33 -1.39 -22.72 -7.97
N TYR A 34 -1.30 -21.53 -8.56
CA TYR A 34 -2.41 -20.95 -9.31
C TYR A 34 -2.66 -21.74 -10.59
N VAL A 35 -3.89 -22.20 -10.75
CA VAL A 35 -4.33 -22.95 -11.94
C VAL A 35 -5.43 -22.14 -12.63
N ALA A 36 -5.09 -21.42 -13.69
CA ALA A 36 -5.95 -20.45 -14.34
C ALA A 36 -7.34 -21.01 -14.73
N TYR A 37 -7.39 -22.22 -15.27
CA TYR A 37 -8.65 -22.83 -15.67
C TYR A 37 -9.55 -23.29 -14.50
N SER A 38 -8.96 -23.44 -13.29
CA SER A 38 -9.66 -23.88 -12.09
C SER A 38 -9.92 -22.73 -11.11
N ASP A 39 -8.96 -21.80 -11.00
CA ASP A 39 -8.98 -20.76 -9.97
C ASP A 39 -9.61 -19.44 -10.47
N SER A 40 -9.73 -19.27 -11.80
CA SER A 40 -10.40 -18.12 -12.40
C SER A 40 -11.89 -18.41 -12.61
N ILE A 41 -12.74 -17.53 -12.12
CA ILE A 41 -14.19 -17.59 -12.33
C ILE A 41 -14.57 -16.53 -13.37
N PRO A 42 -14.77 -16.91 -14.65
CA PRO A 42 -15.20 -15.95 -15.67
C PRO A 42 -16.55 -15.33 -15.31
N GLY A 43 -16.64 -14.01 -15.43
CA GLY A 43 -17.88 -13.29 -15.14
C GLY A 43 -18.24 -13.22 -13.65
N ALA A 44 -17.29 -13.47 -12.75
CA ALA A 44 -17.50 -13.26 -11.32
C ALA A 44 -18.00 -11.83 -11.03
N ARG A 45 -19.03 -11.72 -10.19
CA ARG A 45 -19.60 -10.43 -9.78
C ARG A 45 -18.93 -10.00 -8.48
N SER A 46 -18.20 -8.90 -8.50
CA SER A 46 -17.45 -8.38 -7.35
C SER A 46 -18.29 -7.57 -6.35
N GLY A 47 -19.62 -7.54 -6.49
CA GLY A 47 -20.47 -6.79 -5.58
C GLY A 47 -20.12 -5.30 -5.55
N PHE A 48 -19.62 -4.82 -4.39
CA PHE A 48 -19.26 -3.41 -4.18
C PHE A 48 -17.92 -3.01 -4.83
N ALA A 49 -17.09 -3.97 -5.25
CA ALA A 49 -15.75 -3.74 -5.80
C ALA A 49 -15.69 -4.09 -7.31
N SER A 50 -16.69 -3.66 -8.08
CA SER A 50 -16.78 -3.95 -9.52
C SER A 50 -15.70 -3.27 -10.38
N SER A 51 -15.13 -2.18 -9.87
CA SER A 51 -14.03 -1.43 -10.49
C SER A 51 -13.00 -1.00 -9.45
N ALA A 52 -11.79 -0.73 -9.89
CA ALA A 52 -10.78 -0.12 -9.02
C ALA A 52 -11.26 1.27 -8.56
N PRO A 53 -10.89 1.71 -7.33
CA PRO A 53 -11.18 3.06 -6.89
C PRO A 53 -10.63 4.10 -7.87
N GLU A 54 -11.40 5.13 -8.15
CA GLU A 54 -10.92 6.26 -8.93
C GLU A 54 -9.87 7.04 -8.13
N LYS A 55 -8.79 7.44 -8.79
CA LYS A 55 -7.80 8.36 -8.22
C LYS A 55 -8.46 9.73 -8.10
N ARG A 56 -8.47 10.27 -6.88
CA ARG A 56 -9.18 11.52 -6.58
C ARG A 56 -8.25 12.66 -6.24
N LEU A 57 -7.08 12.36 -5.70
CA LEU A 57 -6.18 13.36 -5.15
C LEU A 57 -4.83 13.38 -5.86
N GLU A 58 -4.31 14.59 -6.06
CA GLU A 58 -2.97 14.83 -6.56
C GLU A 58 -2.00 14.90 -5.39
N VAL A 59 -1.02 13.99 -5.35
CA VAL A 59 -0.10 13.84 -4.22
C VAL A 59 1.18 14.63 -4.44
N HIS A 60 1.48 15.53 -3.52
CA HIS A 60 2.70 16.34 -3.46
C HIS A 60 3.47 16.01 -2.18
N PHE A 61 4.77 16.17 -2.24
CA PHE A 61 5.66 15.92 -1.11
C PHE A 61 6.36 17.23 -0.72
N SER A 62 6.37 17.55 0.57
CA SER A 62 7.19 18.64 1.08
C SER A 62 8.69 18.33 0.90
N PRO A 63 9.57 19.34 0.88
CA PRO A 63 11.01 19.12 0.84
C PRO A 63 11.51 18.22 1.98
N ARG A 64 10.93 18.37 3.18
CA ARG A 64 11.24 17.55 4.35
C ARG A 64 10.85 16.08 4.14
N ALA A 65 9.66 15.82 3.61
CA ALA A 65 9.22 14.46 3.33
C ALA A 65 10.11 13.78 2.27
N LEU A 66 10.49 14.51 1.21
CA LEU A 66 11.40 13.98 0.19
C LEU A 66 12.78 13.65 0.76
N GLU A 67 13.33 14.52 1.62
CA GLU A 67 14.59 14.25 2.31
C GLU A 67 14.52 12.98 3.18
N GLN A 68 13.46 12.85 3.98
CA GLN A 68 13.24 11.69 4.85
C GLN A 68 13.06 10.39 4.04
N ILE A 69 12.35 10.44 2.91
CA ILE A 69 12.21 9.31 1.99
C ILE A 69 13.58 8.96 1.40
N GLY A 70 14.34 9.96 0.92
CA GLY A 70 15.65 9.74 0.30
C GLY A 70 16.70 9.13 1.23
N GLN A 71 16.55 9.25 2.54
CA GLN A 71 17.42 8.61 3.54
C GLN A 71 17.12 7.12 3.74
N ARG A 72 16.05 6.58 3.14
CA ARG A 72 15.65 5.17 3.28
C ARG A 72 16.15 4.33 2.12
N PRO A 73 16.51 3.05 2.38
CA PRO A 73 17.06 2.16 1.35
C PRO A 73 16.06 1.81 0.23
N ASP A 74 14.77 1.94 0.51
CA ASP A 74 13.64 1.60 -0.38
C ASP A 74 12.91 2.84 -0.91
N SER A 75 13.59 3.97 -1.02
CA SER A 75 13.02 5.30 -1.27
C SER A 75 12.06 5.37 -2.48
N GLU A 76 12.39 4.75 -3.61
CA GLU A 76 11.55 4.76 -4.82
C GLU A 76 10.23 3.99 -4.60
N ASN A 77 10.32 2.80 -3.99
CA ASN A 77 9.14 1.98 -3.67
C ASN A 77 8.28 2.65 -2.62
N LEU A 78 8.90 3.28 -1.62
CA LEU A 78 8.19 3.97 -0.55
C LEU A 78 7.42 5.19 -1.08
N GLN A 79 8.03 5.99 -1.93
CA GLN A 79 7.34 7.12 -2.56
C GLN A 79 6.15 6.66 -3.41
N ALA A 80 6.32 5.60 -4.20
CA ALA A 80 5.24 5.01 -4.99
C ALA A 80 4.11 4.45 -4.11
N LEU A 81 4.45 3.79 -3.00
CA LEU A 81 3.47 3.28 -2.03
C LEU A 81 2.66 4.42 -1.41
N ILE A 82 3.33 5.45 -0.89
CA ILE A 82 2.66 6.62 -0.28
C ILE A 82 1.72 7.29 -1.28
N THR A 83 2.19 7.49 -2.52
CA THR A 83 1.38 8.05 -3.60
C THR A 83 0.13 7.21 -3.83
N GLY A 84 0.28 5.90 -4.01
CA GLY A 84 -0.86 4.99 -4.28
C GLY A 84 -1.88 4.95 -3.14
N VAL A 85 -1.43 5.03 -1.88
CA VAL A 85 -2.33 5.08 -0.71
C VAL A 85 -3.12 6.39 -0.67
N LEU A 86 -2.47 7.53 -0.94
CA LEU A 86 -3.08 8.84 -0.79
C LEU A 86 -3.95 9.26 -1.99
N GLU A 87 -3.64 8.79 -3.21
CA GLU A 87 -4.44 9.07 -4.42
C GLU A 87 -5.90 8.63 -4.30
N ILE A 88 -6.17 7.56 -3.55
CA ILE A 88 -7.53 7.02 -3.36
C ILE A 88 -8.31 7.66 -2.21
N ASP A 89 -7.78 8.72 -1.62
CA ASP A 89 -8.37 9.43 -0.47
C ASP A 89 -8.69 8.53 0.72
N PRO A 90 -7.69 8.20 1.57
CA PRO A 90 -7.88 7.28 2.70
C PRO A 90 -8.67 7.90 3.87
N ARG A 91 -9.17 9.13 3.73
CA ARG A 91 -9.98 9.78 4.78
C ARG A 91 -11.31 9.05 4.96
N PRO A 92 -11.83 8.93 6.19
CA PRO A 92 -13.16 8.42 6.42
C PRO A 92 -14.21 9.22 5.62
N ALA A 93 -15.17 8.54 4.98
CA ALA A 93 -16.16 9.15 4.10
C ALA A 93 -16.99 10.29 4.77
N TYR A 94 -17.20 10.22 6.10
CA TYR A 94 -17.89 11.27 6.87
C TYR A 94 -17.05 12.54 7.10
N ARG A 95 -15.78 12.54 6.68
CA ARG A 95 -14.82 13.65 6.84
C ARG A 95 -14.30 14.18 5.50
N SER A 96 -15.02 13.97 4.42
CA SER A 96 -14.69 14.51 3.10
C SER A 96 -14.97 16.03 2.94
N GLY A 97 -15.29 16.72 4.03
CA GLY A 97 -15.45 18.18 4.05
C GLY A 97 -14.09 18.91 4.05
N ASP A 98 -14.15 20.21 3.68
CA ASP A 98 -12.98 21.10 3.57
C ASP A 98 -12.42 21.46 4.96
N GLU A 99 -11.65 20.58 5.57
CA GLU A 99 -10.89 20.83 6.81
C GLU A 99 -9.45 21.23 6.43
N ARG A 100 -9.27 22.47 5.94
CA ARG A 100 -8.01 23.00 5.32
C ARG A 100 -6.77 22.90 6.20
N ASP A 101 -6.93 22.94 7.53
CA ASP A 101 -5.78 22.97 8.46
C ASP A 101 -5.55 21.64 9.19
N ARG A 102 -6.27 20.58 8.81
CA ARG A 102 -6.16 19.32 9.52
C ARG A 102 -5.01 18.47 9.01
N ILE A 103 -4.16 18.05 9.94
CA ILE A 103 -3.12 17.06 9.69
C ILE A 103 -3.70 15.67 9.98
N TYR A 104 -3.62 14.81 8.97
CA TYR A 104 -3.95 13.40 9.07
C TYR A 104 -2.67 12.59 9.29
N GLY A 105 -2.82 11.41 9.88
CA GLY A 105 -1.70 10.50 10.12
C GLY A 105 -2.12 9.04 9.94
N ILE A 106 -1.21 8.24 9.42
CA ILE A 106 -1.32 6.79 9.35
C ILE A 106 0.04 6.16 9.66
N ARG A 107 0.03 5.05 10.39
CA ARG A 107 1.23 4.26 10.61
C ARG A 107 1.55 3.44 9.38
N LEU A 108 2.74 3.64 8.80
CA LEU A 108 3.29 2.82 7.73
C LEU A 108 4.65 2.28 8.18
N TYR A 109 4.82 0.97 8.18
CA TYR A 109 6.05 0.32 8.66
C TYR A 109 6.46 0.82 10.05
N ASP A 110 7.57 1.52 10.14
CA ASP A 110 8.23 2.01 11.35
C ASP A 110 8.04 3.52 11.60
N PHE A 111 7.25 4.23 10.76
CA PHE A 111 7.04 5.68 10.86
C PHE A 111 5.56 6.07 10.77
N ASP A 112 5.25 7.28 11.23
CA ASP A 112 3.95 7.91 11.08
C ASP A 112 3.98 8.87 9.88
N LEU A 113 3.27 8.51 8.80
CA LEU A 113 3.07 9.39 7.66
C LEU A 113 2.08 10.49 8.04
N ARG A 114 2.47 11.76 7.86
CA ARG A 114 1.63 12.92 8.12
C ARG A 114 1.35 13.70 6.85
N TRP A 115 0.08 14.03 6.61
CA TRP A 115 -0.34 14.78 5.42
C TRP A 115 -1.51 15.70 5.72
N ARG A 116 -1.75 16.65 4.83
CA ARG A 116 -2.95 17.49 4.80
C ARG A 116 -3.59 17.45 3.41
N VAL A 117 -4.87 17.83 3.34
CA VAL A 117 -5.64 17.85 2.10
C VAL A 117 -6.20 19.25 1.88
N GLU A 118 -5.98 19.80 0.69
CA GLU A 118 -6.52 21.07 0.22
C GLU A 118 -7.23 20.85 -1.12
N GLY A 119 -8.55 20.75 -1.10
CA GLY A 119 -9.33 20.42 -2.29
C GLY A 119 -9.00 19.03 -2.83
N GLU A 120 -8.51 18.95 -4.07
CA GLU A 120 -8.07 17.70 -4.73
C GLU A 120 -6.56 17.43 -4.56
N ARG A 121 -5.86 18.25 -3.79
CA ARG A 121 -4.43 18.14 -3.54
C ARG A 121 -4.14 17.60 -2.15
N VAL A 122 -3.24 16.65 -2.09
CA VAL A 122 -2.66 16.12 -0.85
C VAL A 122 -1.20 16.57 -0.74
N GLU A 123 -0.81 17.11 0.40
CA GLU A 123 0.59 17.40 0.71
C GLU A 123 1.09 16.48 1.82
N VAL A 124 2.07 15.64 1.51
CA VAL A 124 2.81 14.87 2.51
C VAL A 124 3.78 15.80 3.22
N ILE A 125 3.57 15.97 4.53
CA ILE A 125 4.33 16.92 5.36
C ILE A 125 5.63 16.30 5.83
N GLU A 126 5.55 15.12 6.44
CA GLU A 126 6.70 14.43 7.03
C GLU A 126 6.41 12.94 7.28
N LEU A 127 7.51 12.19 7.47
CA LEU A 127 7.55 10.84 8.01
C LEU A 127 8.14 10.92 9.43
N ALA A 128 7.31 10.80 10.46
CA ALA A 128 7.70 10.97 11.87
C ALA A 128 7.90 9.64 12.60
#